data_ba1e5a385b0fd2ca2d1b01a20cb1ae7d
#
_entry.id   ba1e5a385b0fd2ca2d1b01a20cb1ae7d
#
_cell.length_a   1.000
_cell.length_b   1.000
_cell.length_c   1.000
_cell.angle_alpha   90.00
_cell.angle_beta   90.00
_cell.angle_gamma   90.00
#
_symmetry.space_group_name_H-M   'P 1'
#
loop_
_entity.id
_entity.type
_entity.pdbx_description
1 polymer ?
#
loop_
_entity_poly.entity_id
_entity_poly.type
_entity_poly.pdbx_seq_one_letter_code
_entity_poly.pdbx_strand_id
1 'polypeptide(L)'
;MGAFQSAGMRPAIVEVLDGSRGDAVWCATFEISGDPSRFVQVLSNALNLAYPIAAPPAHVLSKDERLANLAVMEWKANDFLTLELPLGASARDIANLADALFQVIFGCGDDYRVDVKVTQLG
;
A
#
# COMPACT_ATOMS: atom_id res chain seq x y z
N MET A 1 -7.50 -5.90 14.12
CA MET A 1 -7.74 -5.84 12.67
C MET A 1 -7.89 -4.40 12.22
N GLY A 2 -7.16 -4.03 11.22
CA GLY A 2 -7.20 -2.68 10.68
C GLY A 2 -8.41 -2.36 9.80
N ALA A 3 -9.57 -3.00 10.02
CA ALA A 3 -10.77 -2.80 9.19
C ALA A 3 -11.23 -1.33 9.17
N PHE A 4 -11.08 -0.64 10.28
CA PHE A 4 -11.43 0.79 10.37
C PHE A 4 -10.49 1.64 9.52
N GLN A 5 -9.20 1.34 9.58
CA GLN A 5 -8.18 2.05 8.80
C GLN A 5 -8.34 1.77 7.32
N SER A 6 -8.59 0.51 6.92
CA SER A 6 -8.79 0.18 5.52
C SER A 6 -10.03 0.87 4.95
N ALA A 7 -11.12 0.96 5.71
CA ALA A 7 -12.31 1.69 5.28
C ALA A 7 -12.01 3.18 5.06
N GLY A 8 -11.17 3.77 5.90
CA GLY A 8 -10.76 5.17 5.76
C GLY A 8 -9.87 5.44 4.54
N MET A 9 -9.18 4.42 4.04
CA MET A 9 -8.32 4.54 2.85
C MET A 9 -9.10 4.46 1.54
N ARG A 10 -10.27 3.82 1.53
CA ARG A 10 -11.03 3.55 0.30
C ARG A 10 -11.35 4.78 -0.55
N PRO A 11 -11.79 5.91 0.01
CA PRO A 11 -12.11 7.08 -0.82
C PRO A 11 -10.93 7.55 -1.65
N ALA A 12 -9.73 7.60 -1.09
CA ALA A 12 -8.53 8.01 -1.82
C ALA A 12 -8.16 7.01 -2.90
N ILE A 13 -8.32 5.72 -2.63
CA ILE A 13 -8.05 4.65 -3.61
C ILE A 13 -9.04 4.74 -4.77
N VAL A 14 -10.31 4.99 -4.50
CA VAL A 14 -11.32 5.21 -5.54
C VAL A 14 -10.92 6.38 -6.45
N GLU A 15 -10.44 7.49 -5.88
CA GLU A 15 -9.96 8.62 -6.67
C GLU A 15 -8.81 8.23 -7.59
N VAL A 16 -7.87 7.43 -7.11
CA VAL A 16 -6.73 6.95 -7.92
C VAL A 16 -7.23 6.08 -9.06
N LEU A 17 -8.10 5.12 -8.78
CA LEU A 17 -8.61 4.21 -9.81
C LEU A 17 -9.43 4.95 -10.86
N ASP A 18 -10.30 5.86 -10.45
CA ASP A 18 -11.13 6.64 -11.36
C ASP A 18 -10.30 7.65 -12.15
N GLY A 19 -9.37 8.35 -11.51
CA GLY A 19 -8.50 9.33 -12.16
C GLY A 19 -7.56 8.69 -13.17
N SER A 20 -7.14 7.46 -12.94
CA SER A 20 -6.19 6.73 -13.81
C SER A 20 -6.85 6.05 -15.01
N ARG A 21 -8.17 6.19 -15.19
CA ARG A 21 -8.87 5.68 -16.37
C ARG A 21 -8.58 6.48 -17.65
N GLY A 22 -8.09 7.72 -17.48
CA GLY A 22 -7.64 8.54 -18.61
C GLY A 22 -6.12 8.46 -18.77
N ASP A 23 -5.53 9.50 -19.34
CA ASP A 23 -4.08 9.56 -19.56
C ASP A 23 -3.31 10.00 -18.32
N ALA A 24 -4.00 10.43 -17.27
CA ALA A 24 -3.37 10.88 -16.04
C ALA A 24 -2.96 9.70 -15.16
N VAL A 25 -1.83 9.85 -14.47
CA VAL A 25 -1.37 8.91 -13.47
C VAL A 25 -1.63 9.50 -12.08
N TRP A 26 -2.38 8.79 -11.26
CA TRP A 26 -2.73 9.21 -9.92
C TRP A 26 -2.09 8.31 -8.88
N CYS A 27 -1.79 8.88 -7.72
CA CYS A 27 -1.18 8.17 -6.60
C CYS A 27 -1.82 8.62 -5.30
N ALA A 28 -2.20 7.65 -4.46
CA ALA A 28 -2.60 7.91 -3.08
C ALA A 28 -1.47 7.47 -2.17
N THR A 29 -0.98 8.37 -1.34
CA THR A 29 0.07 8.09 -0.36
C THR A 29 -0.54 8.09 1.03
N PHE A 30 -0.35 6.99 1.74
CA PHE A 30 -0.76 6.82 3.13
C PHE A 30 0.50 6.79 3.99
N GLU A 31 0.68 7.78 4.85
CA GLU A 31 1.83 7.90 5.75
C GLU A 31 1.36 7.72 7.19
N ILE A 32 2.13 7.02 8.01
CA ILE A 32 1.82 6.96 9.44
C ILE A 32 1.87 8.38 10.01
N SER A 33 0.81 8.79 10.70
CA SER A 33 0.74 10.12 11.31
C SER A 33 1.91 10.32 12.27
N GLY A 34 2.68 11.39 12.03
CA GLY A 34 3.89 11.70 12.79
C GLY A 34 5.15 10.97 12.33
N ASP A 35 5.06 10.08 11.34
CA ASP A 35 6.23 9.37 10.80
C ASP A 35 6.08 9.10 9.30
N PRO A 36 6.35 10.09 8.45
CA PRO A 36 6.21 9.95 7.00
C PRO A 36 7.21 8.99 6.35
N SER A 37 8.21 8.52 7.09
CA SER A 37 9.12 7.49 6.58
C SER A 37 8.45 6.10 6.47
N ARG A 38 7.31 5.92 7.12
CA ARG A 38 6.51 4.70 7.04
C ARG A 38 5.27 4.98 6.20
N PHE A 39 5.33 4.57 4.93
CA PHE A 39 4.28 4.89 3.97
C PHE A 39 3.97 3.71 3.05
N VAL A 40 2.75 3.72 2.52
CA VAL A 40 2.31 2.87 1.41
C VAL A 40 1.67 3.78 0.37
N GLN A 41 2.11 3.66 -0.88
CA GLN A 41 1.54 4.38 -2.02
C GLN A 41 0.74 3.43 -2.88
N VAL A 42 -0.44 3.86 -3.29
CA VAL A 42 -1.33 3.11 -4.18
C VAL A 42 -1.35 3.80 -5.54
N LEU A 43 -0.97 3.06 -6.57
CA LEU A 43 -1.13 3.43 -7.97
C LEU A 43 -2.19 2.52 -8.60
N SER A 44 -2.57 2.76 -9.84
CA SER A 44 -3.62 1.97 -10.48
C SER A 44 -3.26 0.49 -10.66
N ASN A 45 -1.97 0.17 -10.71
CA ASN A 45 -1.47 -1.19 -10.98
C ASN A 45 -0.40 -1.65 -9.99
N ALA A 46 -0.06 -0.86 -9.00
CA ALA A 46 1.04 -1.20 -8.10
C ALA A 46 0.88 -0.60 -6.71
N LEU A 47 1.52 -1.24 -5.76
CA LEU A 47 1.74 -0.71 -4.41
C LEU A 47 3.22 -0.45 -4.25
N ASN A 48 3.59 0.75 -3.84
CA ASN A 48 4.96 1.12 -3.54
C ASN A 48 5.07 1.54 -2.09
N LEU A 49 6.04 1.03 -1.36
CA LEU A 49 6.14 1.30 0.07
C LEU A 49 7.59 1.39 0.53
N ALA A 50 7.78 2.04 1.66
CA ALA A 50 9.04 1.99 2.38
C ALA A 50 9.26 0.57 2.89
N TYR A 51 10.48 0.06 2.75
CA TYR A 51 10.81 -1.30 3.16
C TYR A 51 12.07 -1.28 4.03
N PRO A 52 11.91 -1.04 5.34
CA PRO A 52 13.04 -0.91 6.28
C PRO A 52 13.53 -2.28 6.78
N ILE A 53 13.57 -3.27 5.89
CA ILE A 53 13.87 -4.68 6.23
C ILE A 53 14.98 -5.17 5.29
N ALA A 54 15.92 -5.93 5.84
CA ALA A 54 17.00 -6.51 5.05
C ALA A 54 16.60 -7.84 4.39
N ALA A 55 15.63 -8.56 4.96
CA ALA A 55 15.21 -9.86 4.46
C ALA A 55 14.46 -9.76 3.13
N PRO A 56 14.56 -10.77 2.24
CA PRO A 56 13.79 -10.78 1.00
C PRO A 56 12.29 -10.63 1.24
N PRO A 57 11.58 -9.85 0.41
CA PRO A 57 10.15 -9.61 0.59
C PRO A 57 9.29 -10.87 0.60
N ALA A 58 9.60 -11.86 -0.22
CA ALA A 58 8.84 -13.10 -0.29
C ALA A 58 8.73 -13.78 1.09
N HIS A 59 9.79 -13.74 1.87
CA HIS A 59 9.82 -14.32 3.21
C HIS A 59 8.91 -13.54 4.19
N VAL A 60 8.93 -12.22 4.09
CA VAL A 60 8.13 -11.35 4.96
C VAL A 60 6.65 -11.40 4.57
N LEU A 61 6.36 -11.33 3.28
CA LEU A 61 4.98 -11.33 2.77
C LEU A 61 4.25 -12.65 3.04
N SER A 62 4.98 -13.76 3.11
CA SER A 62 4.38 -15.07 3.38
C SER A 62 3.75 -15.19 4.77
N LYS A 63 4.01 -14.24 5.66
CA LYS A 63 3.46 -14.23 7.02
C LYS A 63 1.99 -13.83 7.08
N ASP A 64 1.45 -13.27 6.00
CA ASP A 64 0.05 -12.86 5.94
C ASP A 64 -0.57 -13.38 4.65
N GLU A 65 -1.71 -14.06 4.75
CA GLU A 65 -2.41 -14.66 3.61
C GLU A 65 -2.77 -13.62 2.53
N ARG A 66 -3.09 -12.41 2.93
CA ARG A 66 -3.45 -11.34 2.01
C ARG A 66 -2.28 -10.92 1.12
N LEU A 67 -1.06 -11.10 1.59
CA LEU A 67 0.17 -10.64 0.93
C LEU A 67 0.95 -11.77 0.25
N ALA A 68 0.68 -13.02 0.63
CA ALA A 68 1.50 -14.17 0.24
C ALA A 68 1.56 -14.40 -1.28
N ASN A 69 0.52 -14.01 -2.01
CA ASN A 69 0.42 -14.21 -3.46
C ASN A 69 0.74 -12.97 -4.29
N LEU A 70 1.14 -11.87 -3.65
CA LEU A 70 1.51 -10.66 -4.38
C LEU A 70 2.84 -10.83 -5.09
N ALA A 71 2.90 -10.39 -6.34
CA ALA A 71 4.14 -10.41 -7.12
C ALA A 71 5.03 -9.22 -6.76
N VAL A 72 6.29 -9.48 -6.47
CA VAL A 72 7.31 -8.46 -6.24
C VAL A 72 7.83 -7.97 -7.58
N MET A 73 7.66 -6.69 -7.88
CA MET A 73 8.15 -6.08 -9.11
C MET A 73 9.60 -5.63 -8.96
N GLU A 74 9.89 -4.95 -7.86
CA GLU A 74 11.22 -4.41 -7.58
C GLU A 74 11.37 -4.21 -6.08
N TRP A 75 12.60 -4.34 -5.56
CA TRP A 75 12.84 -4.06 -4.15
C TRP A 75 14.32 -3.80 -3.89
N LYS A 76 14.58 -3.11 -2.78
CA LYS A 76 15.92 -2.88 -2.27
C LYS A 76 15.89 -2.97 -0.75
N ALA A 77 16.79 -3.77 -0.19
CA ALA A 77 16.89 -3.95 1.26
C ALA A 77 17.08 -2.61 1.98
N ASN A 78 16.33 -2.40 3.06
CA ASN A 78 16.36 -1.18 3.86
C ASN A 78 16.02 0.10 3.07
N ASP A 79 15.24 -0.02 2.00
CA ASP A 79 14.89 1.10 1.13
C ASP A 79 13.42 1.03 0.71
N PHE A 80 13.10 0.26 -0.33
CA PHE A 80 11.74 0.23 -0.89
C PHE A 80 11.30 -1.16 -1.35
N LEU A 81 9.99 -1.28 -1.56
CA LEU A 81 9.36 -2.46 -2.14
C LEU A 81 8.22 -2.02 -3.05
N THR A 82 8.18 -2.57 -4.27
CA THR A 82 7.10 -2.35 -5.22
C THR A 82 6.43 -3.69 -5.54
N LEU A 83 5.12 -3.73 -5.35
CA LEU A 83 4.30 -4.92 -5.55
C LEU A 83 3.32 -4.68 -6.69
N GLU A 84 3.08 -5.71 -7.50
CA GLU A 84 2.05 -5.67 -8.52
C GLU A 84 0.68 -5.89 -7.89
N LEU A 85 -0.30 -5.03 -8.24
CA LEU A 85 -1.68 -5.23 -7.82
C LEU A 85 -2.33 -6.32 -8.66
N PRO A 86 -3.17 -7.19 -8.05
CA PRO A 86 -3.96 -8.15 -8.82
C PRO A 86 -4.86 -7.45 -9.82
N LEU A 87 -4.95 -8.01 -11.01
CA LEU A 87 -5.82 -7.50 -12.06
C LEU A 87 -7.28 -7.49 -11.57
N GLY A 88 -7.94 -6.35 -11.72
CA GLY A 88 -9.34 -6.22 -11.31
C GLY A 88 -9.56 -6.04 -9.81
N ALA A 89 -8.51 -5.78 -9.03
CA ALA A 89 -8.66 -5.53 -7.60
C ALA A 89 -9.54 -4.31 -7.34
N SER A 90 -10.51 -4.46 -6.44
CA SER A 90 -11.38 -3.35 -6.04
C SER A 90 -10.67 -2.42 -5.06
N ALA A 91 -11.23 -1.22 -4.86
CA ALA A 91 -10.73 -0.29 -3.84
C ALA A 91 -10.71 -0.94 -2.45
N ARG A 92 -11.70 -1.76 -2.14
CA ARG A 92 -11.76 -2.51 -0.89
C ARG A 92 -10.61 -3.50 -0.77
N ASP A 93 -10.33 -4.26 -1.81
CA ASP A 93 -9.22 -5.22 -1.83
C ASP A 93 -7.90 -4.52 -1.66
N ILE A 94 -7.69 -3.41 -2.37
CA ILE A 94 -6.45 -2.63 -2.30
C ILE A 94 -6.27 -2.04 -0.90
N ALA A 95 -7.33 -1.51 -0.30
CA ALA A 95 -7.28 -0.98 1.06
C ALA A 95 -6.90 -2.05 2.08
N ASN A 96 -7.43 -3.26 1.92
CA ASN A 96 -7.08 -4.39 2.79
C ASN A 96 -5.61 -4.80 2.62
N LEU A 97 -5.08 -4.75 1.41
CA LEU A 97 -3.66 -5.01 1.16
C LEU A 97 -2.77 -3.94 1.81
N ALA A 98 -3.14 -2.67 1.68
CA ALA A 98 -2.40 -1.58 2.31
C ALA A 98 -2.39 -1.72 3.83
N ASP A 99 -3.53 -2.05 4.44
CA ASP A 99 -3.61 -2.31 5.87
C ASP A 99 -2.71 -3.47 6.29
N ALA A 100 -2.72 -4.56 5.53
CA ALA A 100 -1.85 -5.70 5.80
C ALA A 100 -0.37 -5.30 5.76
N LEU A 101 0.02 -4.45 4.82
CA LEU A 101 1.40 -3.96 4.72
C LEU A 101 1.78 -3.12 5.94
N PHE A 102 0.91 -2.22 6.40
CA PHE A 102 1.18 -1.46 7.62
C PHE A 102 1.39 -2.38 8.82
N GLN A 103 0.60 -3.43 8.94
CA GLN A 103 0.73 -4.37 10.04
C GLN A 103 1.98 -5.24 9.94
N VAL A 104 2.25 -5.81 8.78
CA VAL A 104 3.34 -6.78 8.58
C VAL A 104 4.70 -6.10 8.45
N ILE A 105 4.78 -5.04 7.64
CA ILE A 105 6.07 -4.38 7.35
C ILE A 105 6.44 -3.41 8.47
N PHE A 106 5.49 -2.64 8.98
CA PHE A 106 5.75 -1.59 9.96
C PHE A 106 5.36 -1.98 11.39
N GLY A 107 4.79 -3.16 11.58
CA GLY A 107 4.40 -3.66 12.89
C GLY A 107 3.29 -2.86 13.57
N CYS A 108 2.44 -2.19 12.79
CA CYS A 108 1.35 -1.40 13.33
C CYS A 108 0.30 -2.27 14.01
N GLY A 109 -0.27 -1.77 15.11
CA GLY A 109 -1.44 -2.38 15.75
C GLY A 109 -2.73 -2.04 14.99
N ASP A 110 -3.87 -2.31 15.61
CA ASP A 110 -5.17 -2.07 14.98
C ASP A 110 -5.60 -0.60 14.99
N ASP A 111 -4.95 0.24 15.77
CA ASP A 111 -5.34 1.63 16.03
C ASP A 111 -4.38 2.66 15.42
N TYR A 112 -3.57 2.25 14.46
CA TYR A 112 -2.69 3.20 13.79
C TYR A 112 -3.50 4.22 12.97
N ARG A 113 -2.89 5.39 12.73
CA ARG A 113 -3.49 6.47 11.94
C ARG A 113 -2.59 6.83 10.77
N VAL A 114 -3.20 7.17 9.65
CA VAL A 114 -2.48 7.59 8.45
C VAL A 114 -2.93 8.97 8.00
N ASP A 115 -1.99 9.73 7.47
CA ASP A 115 -2.26 10.94 6.72
C ASP A 115 -2.35 10.56 5.25
N VAL A 116 -3.30 11.14 4.54
CA VAL A 116 -3.61 10.76 3.16
C VAL A 116 -3.32 11.92 2.22
N LYS A 117 -2.61 11.63 1.13
CA LYS A 117 -2.37 12.58 0.03
C LYS A 117 -2.72 11.90 -1.28
N VAL A 118 -3.52 12.58 -2.10
CA VAL A 118 -3.82 12.13 -3.46
C VAL A 118 -3.15 13.11 -4.41
N THR A 119 -2.32 12.60 -5.30
CA THR A 119 -1.49 13.40 -6.20
C THR A 119 -1.59 12.89 -7.62
N GLN A 120 -1.69 13.81 -8.57
CA GLN A 120 -1.59 13.50 -10.00
C GLN A 120 -0.12 13.59 -10.40
N LEU A 121 0.43 12.51 -10.95
CA LEU A 121 1.84 12.41 -11.30
C LEU A 121 2.15 12.73 -12.77
N GLY A 122 1.15 12.87 -13.60
CA GLY A 122 1.41 13.15 -14.99
C GLY A 122 0.21 13.48 -15.81
#